data_9934f20cc9480e006b1e034750bdc9ec
#
_entry.id   9934f20cc9480e006b1e034750bdc9ec
#
_cell.length_a   1.000
_cell.length_b   1.000
_cell.length_c   1.000
_cell.angle_alpha   90.00
_cell.angle_beta   90.00
_cell.angle_gamma   90.00
#
_symmetry.space_group_name_H-M   'P 1'
#
loop_
_entity.id
_entity.type
_entity.pdbx_description
1 polymer ?
#
loop_
_entity_poly.entity_id
_entity_poly.type
_entity_poly.pdbx_seq_one_letter_code
_entity_poly.pdbx_strand_id
1 'polypeptide(L)'
;YLLGYNTIIIRSEEEFSTAEISEVRKIVRRLPGAEISEETSNQIEVRVLLDPEMITPEKLVRRQSALAASMIADCVKALVKMDRELAERVIERDEEVDRQYFILVRVIRSALRNPELPAKMGMDFLNLMDLRMLVKYVEDSADQCVQISREVLKMHGRVRRISLGGLSNMGETLSDMHSRAIELFSIFNTNIVREIMEKHAE
;
A
#
# COMPACT_ATOMS: atom_id res chain seq x y z
N TYR A 1 14.31 -7.29 1.11
CA TYR A 1 12.94 -7.82 1.22
C TYR A 1 12.17 -7.67 -0.09
N LEU A 2 11.97 -6.44 -0.58
CA LEU A 2 11.19 -6.17 -1.81
C LEU A 2 11.77 -6.84 -3.07
N LEU A 3 13.04 -7.17 -3.09
CA LEU A 3 13.68 -7.89 -4.21
C LEU A 3 13.36 -9.40 -4.24
N GLY A 4 12.61 -9.91 -3.26
CA GLY A 4 12.21 -11.31 -3.19
C GLY A 4 13.28 -12.25 -2.60
N TYR A 5 14.31 -11.74 -1.93
CA TYR A 5 15.30 -12.58 -1.24
C TYR A 5 14.74 -13.10 0.09
N ASN A 6 15.03 -14.38 0.39
CA ASN A 6 14.57 -15.03 1.62
C ASN A 6 15.52 -14.81 2.79
N THR A 7 16.76 -14.44 2.52
CA THR A 7 17.77 -14.14 3.55
C THR A 7 18.41 -12.79 3.24
N ILE A 8 18.52 -11.96 4.26
CA ILE A 8 19.18 -10.65 4.20
C ILE A 8 20.23 -10.63 5.30
N ILE A 9 21.49 -10.45 4.93
CA ILE A 9 22.61 -10.38 5.88
C ILE A 9 23.13 -8.95 5.90
N ILE A 10 23.11 -8.34 7.09
CA ILE A 10 23.65 -7.01 7.35
C ILE A 10 24.95 -7.22 8.11
N ARG A 11 26.05 -6.71 7.59
CA ARG A 11 27.38 -6.81 8.19
C ARG A 11 27.97 -5.42 8.40
N SER A 12 28.69 -5.28 9.51
CA SER A 12 29.49 -4.11 9.82
C SER A 12 30.94 -4.52 10.08
N GLU A 13 31.89 -3.64 9.80
CA GLU A 13 33.30 -3.81 10.16
C GLU A 13 33.50 -3.59 11.66
N GLU A 14 32.68 -2.72 12.27
CA GLU A 14 32.66 -2.44 13.69
C GLU A 14 31.43 -3.09 14.35
N GLU A 15 31.41 -3.12 15.68
CA GLU A 15 30.26 -3.60 16.43
C GLU A 15 29.06 -2.66 16.23
N PHE A 16 27.87 -3.24 16.05
CA PHE A 16 26.63 -2.45 15.97
C PHE A 16 26.35 -1.76 17.29
N SER A 17 26.05 -0.49 17.23
CA SER A 17 25.51 0.26 18.37
C SER A 17 24.07 -0.21 18.70
N THR A 18 23.65 0.00 19.94
CA THR A 18 22.27 -0.28 20.37
C THR A 18 21.23 0.45 19.50
N ALA A 19 21.55 1.66 19.04
CA ALA A 19 20.67 2.46 18.19
C ALA A 19 20.48 1.80 16.82
N GLU A 20 21.55 1.33 16.18
CA GLU A 20 21.48 0.64 14.88
C GLU A 20 20.70 -0.68 14.98
N ILE A 21 20.96 -1.48 16.01
CA ILE A 21 20.19 -2.72 16.26
C ILE A 21 18.71 -2.39 16.45
N SER A 22 18.39 -1.35 17.21
CA SER A 22 16.99 -0.92 17.42
C SER A 22 16.32 -0.50 16.12
N GLU A 23 17.03 0.23 15.25
CA GLU A 23 16.47 0.64 13.95
C GLU A 23 16.27 -0.55 12.99
N VAL A 24 17.22 -1.50 12.94
CA VAL A 24 17.04 -2.75 12.17
C VAL A 24 15.82 -3.52 12.66
N ARG A 25 15.66 -3.68 13.97
CA ARG A 25 14.50 -4.36 14.57
C ARG A 25 13.19 -3.67 14.23
N LYS A 26 13.17 -2.34 14.25
CA LYS A 26 11.99 -1.53 13.86
C LYS A 26 11.62 -1.73 12.40
N ILE A 27 12.61 -1.72 11.50
CA ILE A 27 12.39 -1.98 10.07
C ILE A 27 11.86 -3.41 9.86
N VAL A 28 12.51 -4.42 10.45
CA VAL A 28 12.11 -5.83 10.30
C VAL A 28 10.67 -6.07 10.73
N ARG A 29 10.22 -5.45 11.84
CA ARG A 29 8.82 -5.54 12.31
C ARG A 29 7.79 -5.02 11.31
N ARG A 30 8.18 -4.10 10.44
CA ARG A 30 7.30 -3.55 9.37
C ARG A 30 7.25 -4.45 8.14
N LEU A 31 8.16 -5.40 8.00
CA LEU A 31 8.26 -6.30 6.85
C LEU A 31 7.49 -7.60 7.13
N PRO A 32 6.35 -7.87 6.45
CA PRO A 32 5.54 -9.05 6.70
C PRO A 32 6.30 -10.37 6.53
N GLY A 33 6.23 -11.22 7.54
CA GLY A 33 6.91 -12.52 7.54
C GLY A 33 8.42 -12.46 7.67
N ALA A 34 9.01 -11.30 7.96
CA ALA A 34 10.43 -11.16 8.22
C ALA A 34 10.71 -11.26 9.73
N GLU A 35 11.78 -11.97 10.08
CA GLU A 35 12.26 -12.07 11.45
C GLU A 35 13.80 -12.09 11.51
N ILE A 36 14.35 -11.66 12.63
CA ILE A 36 15.80 -11.77 12.87
C ILE A 36 16.07 -13.22 13.31
N SER A 37 16.83 -13.94 12.48
CA SER A 37 17.21 -15.33 12.75
C SER A 37 18.52 -15.46 13.51
N GLU A 38 19.43 -14.49 13.34
CA GLU A 38 20.71 -14.45 14.02
C GLU A 38 21.12 -12.99 14.26
N GLU A 39 21.68 -12.73 15.44
CA GLU A 39 22.21 -11.43 15.83
C GLU A 39 23.53 -11.62 16.61
N THR A 40 24.61 -11.05 16.09
CA THR A 40 25.92 -10.97 16.72
C THR A 40 26.33 -9.50 16.87
N SER A 41 27.52 -9.23 17.42
CA SER A 41 28.00 -7.86 17.58
C SER A 41 28.19 -7.11 16.25
N ASN A 42 28.43 -7.82 15.14
CA ASN A 42 28.74 -7.22 13.85
C ASN A 42 28.00 -7.84 12.65
N GLN A 43 27.05 -8.76 12.89
CA GLN A 43 26.18 -9.33 11.87
C GLN A 43 24.76 -9.51 12.37
N ILE A 44 23.79 -9.16 11.53
CA ILE A 44 22.38 -9.44 11.73
C ILE A 44 21.87 -10.19 10.50
N GLU A 45 21.28 -11.38 10.71
CA GLU A 45 20.62 -12.14 9.65
C GLU A 45 19.09 -12.02 9.82
N VAL A 46 18.43 -11.62 8.74
CA VAL A 46 16.97 -11.54 8.67
C VAL A 46 16.49 -12.61 7.70
N ARG A 47 15.57 -13.46 8.14
CA ARG A 47 14.86 -14.45 7.30
C ARG A 47 13.45 -14.02 7.02
N VAL A 48 13.00 -14.29 5.81
CA VAL A 48 11.62 -14.05 5.39
C VAL A 48 10.94 -15.40 5.19
N LEU A 49 9.96 -15.67 6.06
CA LEU A 49 9.22 -16.95 6.12
C LEU A 49 7.95 -16.94 5.25
N LEU A 50 7.68 -15.81 4.57
CA LEU A 50 6.51 -15.67 3.71
C LEU A 50 6.68 -16.55 2.46
N ASP A 51 5.79 -17.52 2.29
CA ASP A 51 5.74 -18.39 1.12
C ASP A 51 4.88 -17.73 0.01
N PRO A 52 5.48 -17.35 -1.14
CA PRO A 52 4.75 -16.76 -2.25
C PRO A 52 3.66 -17.65 -2.83
N GLU A 53 3.80 -18.99 -2.75
CA GLU A 53 2.80 -19.95 -3.28
C GLU A 53 1.48 -19.93 -2.48
N MET A 54 1.54 -19.51 -1.21
CA MET A 54 0.35 -19.42 -0.35
C MET A 54 -0.41 -18.09 -0.50
N ILE A 55 0.10 -17.17 -1.30
CA ILE A 55 -0.50 -15.85 -1.50
C ILE A 55 -1.34 -15.83 -2.77
N THR A 56 -2.58 -15.37 -2.66
CA THR A 56 -3.44 -15.08 -3.81
C THR A 56 -3.36 -13.56 -4.12
N PRO A 57 -2.63 -13.14 -5.16
CA PRO A 57 -2.40 -11.72 -5.43
C PRO A 57 -3.69 -10.92 -5.61
N GLU A 58 -4.69 -11.46 -6.33
CA GLU A 58 -5.95 -10.75 -6.55
C GLU A 58 -6.70 -10.45 -5.25
N LYS A 59 -6.73 -11.40 -4.29
CA LYS A 59 -7.39 -11.16 -3.00
C LYS A 59 -6.69 -10.05 -2.22
N LEU A 60 -5.36 -10.04 -2.28
CA LEU A 60 -4.56 -9.06 -1.56
C LEU A 60 -4.69 -7.66 -2.18
N VAL A 61 -4.70 -7.56 -3.53
CA VAL A 61 -4.96 -6.30 -4.25
C VAL A 61 -6.34 -5.75 -3.92
N ARG A 62 -7.38 -6.59 -3.95
CA ARG A 62 -8.74 -6.16 -3.59
C ARG A 62 -8.79 -5.60 -2.16
N ARG A 63 -8.10 -6.24 -1.23
CA ARG A 63 -8.03 -5.76 0.16
C ARG A 63 -7.27 -4.44 0.25
N GLN A 64 -6.10 -4.31 -0.40
CA GLN A 64 -5.32 -3.08 -0.46
C GLN A 64 -6.15 -1.93 -1.04
N SER A 65 -6.83 -2.19 -2.16
CA SER A 65 -7.69 -1.21 -2.81
C SER A 65 -8.88 -0.78 -1.94
N ALA A 66 -9.53 -1.70 -1.25
CA ALA A 66 -10.65 -1.37 -0.35
C ALA A 66 -10.18 -0.45 0.79
N LEU A 67 -8.99 -0.67 1.32
CA LEU A 67 -8.38 0.24 2.31
C LEU A 67 -8.11 1.61 1.71
N ALA A 68 -7.46 1.69 0.55
CA ALA A 68 -7.18 2.95 -0.14
C ALA A 68 -8.46 3.72 -0.49
N ALA A 69 -9.48 3.03 -1.01
CA ALA A 69 -10.80 3.64 -1.30
C ALA A 69 -11.43 4.27 -0.04
N SER A 70 -11.37 3.56 1.10
CA SER A 70 -11.85 4.11 2.36
C SER A 70 -11.02 5.31 2.84
N MET A 71 -9.70 5.30 2.60
CA MET A 71 -8.81 6.43 2.93
C MET A 71 -9.13 7.65 2.06
N ILE A 72 -9.44 7.47 0.77
CA ILE A 72 -9.84 8.55 -0.15
C ILE A 72 -11.11 9.25 0.39
N ALA A 73 -12.14 8.50 0.74
CA ALA A 73 -13.37 9.07 1.29
C ALA A 73 -13.13 9.77 2.63
N ASP A 74 -12.37 9.13 3.53
CA ASP A 74 -12.16 9.63 4.88
C ASP A 74 -11.22 10.84 4.93
N CYS A 75 -10.17 10.93 4.11
CA CYS A 75 -9.26 12.09 4.10
C CYS A 75 -9.99 13.36 3.61
N VAL A 76 -10.84 13.24 2.57
CA VAL A 76 -11.66 14.36 2.10
C VAL A 76 -12.69 14.77 3.16
N LYS A 77 -13.34 13.80 3.80
CA LYS A 77 -14.27 14.07 4.90
C LYS A 77 -13.55 14.73 6.09
N ALA A 78 -12.36 14.28 6.44
CA ALA A 78 -11.54 14.90 7.49
C ALA A 78 -11.19 16.36 7.15
N LEU A 79 -10.84 16.64 5.89
CA LEU A 79 -10.56 17.97 5.39
C LEU A 79 -11.81 18.87 5.47
N VAL A 80 -12.94 18.41 4.96
CA VAL A 80 -14.20 19.19 4.92
C VAL A 80 -14.71 19.51 6.32
N LYS A 81 -14.59 18.57 7.26
CA LYS A 81 -15.07 18.72 8.63
C LYS A 81 -14.03 19.26 9.60
N MET A 82 -12.78 19.39 9.17
CA MET A 82 -11.63 19.68 10.03
C MET A 82 -11.51 18.67 11.19
N ASP A 83 -11.81 17.40 10.86
CA ASP A 83 -11.82 16.29 11.82
C ASP A 83 -10.42 15.71 11.97
N ARG A 84 -9.71 16.16 13.03
CA ARG A 84 -8.33 15.75 13.31
C ARG A 84 -8.23 14.26 13.67
N GLU A 85 -9.19 13.74 14.42
CA GLU A 85 -9.20 12.34 14.82
C GLU A 85 -9.37 11.41 13.60
N LEU A 86 -10.26 11.80 12.65
CA LEU A 86 -10.39 11.06 11.39
C LEU A 86 -9.12 11.13 10.55
N ALA A 87 -8.45 12.30 10.52
CA ALA A 87 -7.17 12.46 9.82
C ALA A 87 -6.07 11.57 10.41
N GLU A 88 -5.99 11.45 11.74
CA GLU A 88 -5.05 10.54 12.42
C GLU A 88 -5.34 9.08 12.04
N ARG A 89 -6.60 8.65 12.05
CA ARG A 89 -6.99 7.29 11.63
C ARG A 89 -6.64 6.98 10.16
N VAL A 90 -6.72 7.97 9.26
CA VAL A 90 -6.27 7.78 7.87
C VAL A 90 -4.77 7.53 7.81
N ILE A 91 -3.98 8.29 8.58
CA ILE A 91 -2.52 8.12 8.64
C ILE A 91 -2.13 6.75 9.22
N GLU A 92 -2.83 6.30 10.27
CA GLU A 92 -2.58 4.97 10.86
C GLU A 92 -2.93 3.82 9.91
N ARG A 93 -4.01 3.97 9.11
CA ARG A 93 -4.46 2.96 8.15
C ARG A 93 -3.45 2.71 7.02
N ASP A 94 -2.62 3.67 6.71
CA ASP A 94 -1.58 3.59 5.70
C ASP A 94 -0.56 2.48 5.99
N GLU A 95 -0.25 2.22 7.25
CA GLU A 95 0.64 1.11 7.63
C GLU A 95 0.13 -0.24 7.12
N GLU A 96 -1.19 -0.45 7.05
CA GLU A 96 -1.76 -1.69 6.55
C GLU A 96 -1.73 -1.74 5.01
N VAL A 97 -1.91 -0.59 4.32
CA VAL A 97 -1.73 -0.49 2.85
C VAL A 97 -0.28 -0.79 2.47
N ASP A 98 0.68 -0.20 3.17
CA ASP A 98 2.12 -0.45 3.03
C ASP A 98 2.47 -1.93 3.20
N ARG A 99 1.96 -2.58 4.26
CA ARG A 99 2.20 -4.00 4.51
C ARG A 99 1.73 -4.87 3.35
N GLN A 100 0.55 -4.59 2.80
CA GLN A 100 0.03 -5.33 1.65
C GLN A 100 0.82 -5.04 0.38
N TYR A 101 1.21 -3.80 0.15
CA TYR A 101 2.10 -3.42 -0.94
C TYR A 101 3.43 -4.19 -0.87
N PHE A 102 4.06 -4.26 0.30
CA PHE A 102 5.33 -4.98 0.48
C PHE A 102 5.18 -6.47 0.18
N ILE A 103 4.09 -7.12 0.61
CA ILE A 103 3.81 -8.51 0.28
C ILE A 103 3.65 -8.68 -1.23
N LEU A 104 2.79 -7.86 -1.87
CA LEU A 104 2.50 -7.94 -3.30
C LEU A 104 3.76 -7.74 -4.15
N VAL A 105 4.56 -6.71 -3.87
CA VAL A 105 5.81 -6.46 -4.58
C VAL A 105 6.78 -7.63 -4.43
N ARG A 106 6.89 -8.19 -3.23
CA ARG A 106 7.74 -9.35 -2.97
C ARG A 106 7.27 -10.57 -3.76
N VAL A 107 5.97 -10.88 -3.73
CA VAL A 107 5.36 -12.01 -4.45
C VAL A 107 5.57 -11.86 -5.96
N ILE A 108 5.28 -10.70 -6.53
CA ILE A 108 5.49 -10.41 -7.95
C ILE A 108 6.96 -10.61 -8.34
N ARG A 109 7.91 -10.09 -7.55
CA ARG A 109 9.33 -10.26 -7.85
C ARG A 109 9.82 -11.69 -7.67
N SER A 110 9.28 -12.44 -6.72
CA SER A 110 9.55 -13.87 -6.59
C SER A 110 9.04 -14.65 -7.81
N ALA A 111 7.84 -14.31 -8.31
CA ALA A 111 7.26 -14.91 -9.49
C ALA A 111 8.07 -14.59 -10.77
N LEU A 112 8.59 -13.38 -10.90
CA LEU A 112 9.46 -13.00 -12.02
C LEU A 112 10.82 -13.72 -12.00
N ARG A 113 11.28 -14.21 -10.85
CA ARG A 113 12.55 -14.94 -10.69
C ARG A 113 12.40 -16.45 -10.77
N ASN A 114 11.21 -16.97 -10.52
CA ASN A 114 10.88 -18.39 -10.59
C ASN A 114 9.85 -18.62 -11.71
N PRO A 115 10.25 -19.20 -12.86
CA PRO A 115 9.37 -19.38 -14.01
C PRO A 115 8.13 -20.28 -13.75
N GLU A 116 8.17 -21.13 -12.71
CA GLU A 116 7.05 -22.00 -12.37
C GLU A 116 5.95 -21.29 -11.56
N LEU A 117 6.33 -20.25 -10.81
CA LEU A 117 5.45 -19.58 -9.87
C LEU A 117 4.30 -18.82 -10.54
N PRO A 118 4.50 -18.09 -11.67
CA PRO A 118 3.40 -17.43 -12.39
C PRO A 118 2.30 -18.40 -12.82
N ALA A 119 2.68 -19.56 -13.37
CA ALA A 119 1.72 -20.57 -13.80
C ALA A 119 0.89 -21.12 -12.63
N LYS A 120 1.51 -21.34 -11.46
CA LYS A 120 0.82 -21.73 -10.22
C LYS A 120 -0.16 -20.65 -9.73
N MET A 121 0.13 -19.37 -9.99
CA MET A 121 -0.73 -18.24 -9.66
C MET A 121 -1.82 -17.99 -10.71
N GLY A 122 -1.83 -18.72 -11.82
CA GLY A 122 -2.74 -18.48 -12.95
C GLY A 122 -2.46 -17.16 -13.69
N MET A 123 -1.23 -16.68 -13.63
CA MET A 123 -0.79 -15.41 -14.23
C MET A 123 0.32 -15.64 -15.24
N ASP A 124 0.41 -14.78 -16.24
CA ASP A 124 1.56 -14.66 -17.13
C ASP A 124 2.45 -13.46 -16.74
N PHE A 125 3.53 -13.26 -17.48
CA PHE A 125 4.45 -12.15 -17.21
C PHE A 125 3.82 -10.77 -17.43
N LEU A 126 2.92 -10.62 -18.39
CA LEU A 126 2.22 -9.35 -18.65
C LEU A 126 1.29 -9.03 -17.49
N ASN A 127 0.51 -10.02 -17.04
CA ASN A 127 -0.34 -9.86 -15.85
C ASN A 127 0.48 -9.45 -14.60
N LEU A 128 1.69 -10.00 -14.42
CA LEU A 128 2.56 -9.61 -13.30
C LEU A 128 3.09 -8.19 -13.42
N MET A 129 3.39 -7.72 -14.63
CA MET A 129 3.81 -6.35 -14.88
C MET A 129 2.67 -5.37 -14.62
N ASP A 130 1.46 -5.66 -15.13
CA ASP A 130 0.27 -4.85 -14.92
C ASP A 130 -0.10 -4.80 -13.43
N LEU A 131 -0.04 -5.95 -12.76
CA LEU A 131 -0.23 -6.04 -11.31
C LEU A 131 0.79 -5.18 -10.56
N ARG A 132 2.06 -5.18 -10.98
CA ARG A 132 3.11 -4.38 -10.33
C ARG A 132 2.83 -2.88 -10.43
N MET A 133 2.30 -2.42 -11.56
CA MET A 133 1.89 -1.03 -11.73
C MET A 133 0.65 -0.72 -10.90
N LEU A 134 -0.36 -1.59 -10.96
CA LEU A 134 -1.61 -1.44 -10.24
C LEU A 134 -1.40 -1.26 -8.73
N VAL A 135 -0.62 -2.17 -8.10
CA VAL A 135 -0.37 -2.10 -6.66
C VAL A 135 0.38 -0.84 -6.25
N LYS A 136 1.21 -0.28 -7.15
CA LYS A 136 1.89 1.00 -6.91
C LYS A 136 0.90 2.17 -6.96
N TYR A 137 -0.01 2.21 -7.94
CA TYR A 137 -1.01 3.27 -8.00
C TYR A 137 -1.98 3.25 -6.82
N VAL A 138 -2.30 2.06 -6.31
CA VAL A 138 -3.12 1.94 -5.09
C VAL A 138 -2.40 2.52 -3.89
N GLU A 139 -1.12 2.21 -3.72
CA GLU A 139 -0.31 2.77 -2.62
C GLU A 139 -0.08 4.28 -2.79
N ASP A 140 0.23 4.77 -4.00
CA ASP A 140 0.33 6.20 -4.27
C ASP A 140 -0.95 6.96 -3.89
N SER A 141 -2.12 6.34 -4.13
CA SER A 141 -3.41 6.93 -3.74
C SER A 141 -3.56 7.05 -2.22
N ALA A 142 -3.11 6.03 -1.47
CA ALA A 142 -3.11 6.06 -0.01
C ALA A 142 -2.12 7.10 0.53
N ASP A 143 -0.91 7.18 -0.03
CA ASP A 143 0.09 8.19 0.28
C ASP A 143 -0.46 9.63 0.13
N GLN A 144 -1.22 9.90 -0.95
CA GLN A 144 -1.87 11.21 -1.12
C GLN A 144 -2.90 11.49 -0.02
N CYS A 145 -3.66 10.47 0.42
CA CYS A 145 -4.61 10.62 1.54
C CYS A 145 -3.88 10.96 2.84
N VAL A 146 -2.71 10.35 3.08
CA VAL A 146 -1.84 10.67 4.23
C VAL A 146 -1.36 12.13 4.16
N GLN A 147 -0.93 12.60 2.98
CA GLN A 147 -0.49 13.98 2.82
C GLN A 147 -1.62 14.97 3.11
N ILE A 148 -2.82 14.75 2.56
CA ILE A 148 -4.01 15.57 2.86
C ILE A 148 -4.30 15.56 4.37
N SER A 149 -4.29 14.38 4.99
CA SER A 149 -4.56 14.23 6.42
C SER A 149 -3.54 14.96 7.30
N ARG A 150 -2.25 14.90 6.93
CA ARG A 150 -1.20 15.68 7.61
C ARG A 150 -1.43 17.19 7.51
N GLU A 151 -1.93 17.69 6.36
CA GLU A 151 -2.27 19.10 6.24
C GLU A 151 -3.46 19.47 7.15
N VAL A 152 -4.48 18.62 7.27
CA VAL A 152 -5.57 18.83 8.23
C VAL A 152 -5.05 18.97 9.66
N LEU A 153 -4.05 18.14 10.05
CA LEU A 153 -3.44 18.21 11.38
C LEU A 153 -2.60 19.49 11.61
N LYS A 154 -2.06 20.08 10.55
CA LYS A 154 -1.30 21.36 10.63
C LYS A 154 -2.20 22.59 10.68
N MET A 155 -3.43 22.48 10.16
CA MET A 155 -4.36 23.60 10.13
C MET A 155 -4.79 23.98 11.56
N HIS A 156 -4.50 25.23 11.96
CA HIS A 156 -4.88 25.82 13.24
C HIS A 156 -5.91 26.93 12.99
N GLY A 157 -7.08 26.83 13.61
CA GLY A 157 -8.09 27.86 13.59
C GLY A 157 -9.22 27.64 12.57
N ARG A 158 -10.15 28.61 12.53
CA ARG A 158 -11.30 28.54 11.63
C ARG A 158 -10.86 28.75 10.19
N VAL A 159 -10.74 27.67 9.43
CA VAL A 159 -10.77 27.79 7.97
C VAL A 159 -12.09 28.44 7.60
N ARG A 160 -12.06 29.57 6.88
CA ARG A 160 -13.26 30.16 6.31
C ARG A 160 -14.02 29.03 5.61
N ARG A 161 -15.28 28.87 5.90
CA ARG A 161 -16.18 27.95 5.17
C ARG A 161 -16.27 28.42 3.72
N ILE A 162 -15.23 28.13 2.95
CA ILE A 162 -15.33 28.03 1.50
C ILE A 162 -16.31 26.90 1.26
N SER A 163 -17.22 27.07 0.30
CA SER A 163 -18.23 26.05 -0.05
C SER A 163 -17.56 24.68 -0.30
N LEU A 164 -17.38 23.90 0.76
CA LEU A 164 -16.73 22.59 0.74
C LEU A 164 -17.68 21.47 0.29
N GLY A 165 -18.94 21.81 -0.07
CA GLY A 165 -19.94 20.82 -0.50
C GLY A 165 -19.53 20.05 -1.75
N GLY A 166 -18.88 20.71 -2.70
CA GLY A 166 -18.33 20.05 -3.90
C GLY A 166 -17.19 19.05 -3.58
N LEU A 167 -16.34 19.38 -2.59
CA LEU A 167 -15.26 18.49 -2.18
C LEU A 167 -15.77 17.19 -1.53
N SER A 168 -16.87 17.23 -0.78
CA SER A 168 -17.43 16.01 -0.18
C SER A 168 -17.87 15.01 -1.24
N ASN A 169 -18.61 15.48 -2.25
CA ASN A 169 -19.06 14.65 -3.36
C ASN A 169 -17.85 14.12 -4.18
N MET A 170 -16.83 14.94 -4.38
CA MET A 170 -15.60 14.52 -5.05
C MET A 170 -14.91 13.35 -4.34
N GLY A 171 -14.83 13.36 -3.00
CA GLY A 171 -14.25 12.27 -2.22
C GLY A 171 -14.99 10.94 -2.42
N GLU A 172 -16.32 10.97 -2.42
CA GLU A 172 -17.15 9.79 -2.67
C GLU A 172 -17.01 9.29 -4.11
N THR A 173 -17.02 10.21 -5.08
CA THR A 173 -16.84 9.88 -6.51
C THR A 173 -15.48 9.25 -6.77
N LEU A 174 -14.39 9.82 -6.23
CA LEU A 174 -13.03 9.27 -6.38
C LEU A 174 -12.89 7.89 -5.74
N SER A 175 -13.48 7.67 -4.56
CA SER A 175 -13.49 6.36 -3.89
C SER A 175 -14.24 5.31 -4.71
N ASP A 176 -15.37 5.65 -5.32
CA ASP A 176 -16.13 4.76 -6.20
C ASP A 176 -15.36 4.47 -7.51
N MET A 177 -14.79 5.49 -8.15
CA MET A 177 -13.96 5.32 -9.36
C MET A 177 -12.76 4.42 -9.08
N HIS A 178 -12.06 4.61 -7.96
CA HIS A 178 -10.95 3.77 -7.54
C HIS A 178 -11.37 2.31 -7.38
N SER A 179 -12.48 2.05 -6.68
CA SER A 179 -13.00 0.71 -6.46
C SER A 179 -13.36 0.01 -7.78
N ARG A 180 -14.03 0.71 -8.69
CA ARG A 180 -14.43 0.19 -10.01
C ARG A 180 -13.22 -0.06 -10.93
N ALA A 181 -12.19 0.78 -10.86
CA ALA A 181 -10.96 0.56 -11.63
C ALA A 181 -10.26 -0.75 -11.25
N ILE A 182 -10.32 -1.14 -9.97
CA ILE A 182 -9.76 -2.41 -9.51
C ILE A 182 -10.59 -3.62 -9.96
N GLU A 183 -11.91 -3.47 -10.09
CA GLU A 183 -12.76 -4.54 -10.65
C GLU A 183 -12.35 -4.91 -12.07
N LEU A 184 -11.93 -3.93 -12.89
CA LEU A 184 -11.47 -4.14 -14.26
C LEU A 184 -10.24 -5.04 -14.36
N PHE A 185 -9.40 -5.08 -13.33
CA PHE A 185 -8.24 -5.98 -13.30
C PHE A 185 -8.63 -7.46 -13.28
N SER A 186 -9.78 -7.78 -12.69
CA SER A 186 -10.28 -9.16 -12.63
C SER A 186 -11.22 -9.51 -13.79
N ILE A 187 -12.06 -8.56 -14.20
CA ILE A 187 -13.07 -8.75 -15.27
C ILE A 187 -13.12 -7.48 -16.10
N PHE A 188 -12.54 -7.53 -17.30
CA PHE A 188 -12.60 -6.40 -18.22
C PHE A 188 -14.04 -6.14 -18.66
N ASN A 189 -14.54 -4.91 -18.42
CA ASN A 189 -15.89 -4.50 -18.77
C ASN A 189 -15.89 -3.06 -19.32
N THR A 190 -16.18 -2.92 -20.60
CA THR A 190 -16.20 -1.63 -21.30
C THR A 190 -17.22 -0.64 -20.75
N ASN A 191 -18.32 -1.10 -20.14
CA ASN A 191 -19.30 -0.21 -19.53
C ASN A 191 -18.71 0.43 -18.25
N ILE A 192 -18.00 -0.34 -17.41
CA ILE A 192 -17.31 0.21 -16.23
C ILE A 192 -16.27 1.24 -16.67
N VAL A 193 -15.50 0.96 -17.73
CA VAL A 193 -14.53 1.94 -18.28
C VAL A 193 -15.23 3.25 -18.65
N ARG A 194 -16.35 3.15 -19.38
CA ARG A 194 -17.14 4.34 -19.80
C ARG A 194 -17.64 5.13 -18.60
N GLU A 195 -18.23 4.47 -17.60
CA GLU A 195 -18.75 5.11 -16.39
C GLU A 195 -17.64 5.82 -15.60
N ILE A 196 -16.45 5.23 -15.50
CA ILE A 196 -15.29 5.88 -14.87
C ILE A 196 -14.87 7.14 -15.64
N MET A 197 -14.81 7.05 -16.97
CA MET A 197 -14.43 8.19 -17.82
C MET A 197 -15.45 9.33 -17.75
N GLU A 198 -16.75 9.02 -17.72
CA GLU A 198 -17.81 10.01 -17.55
C GLU A 198 -17.71 10.73 -16.21
N LYS A 199 -17.53 9.99 -15.10
CA LYS A 199 -17.33 10.58 -13.77
C LYS A 199 -16.06 11.41 -13.64
N HIS A 200 -15.02 11.08 -14.40
CA HIS A 200 -13.79 11.87 -14.40
C HIS A 200 -13.95 13.23 -15.08
N ALA A 201 -14.92 13.34 -16.00
CA ALA A 201 -15.20 14.59 -16.75
C ALA A 201 -16.13 15.56 -15.99
N GLU A 202 -16.80 15.14 -14.93
CA GLU A 202 -17.64 15.95 -14.05
C GLU A 202 -16.81 16.68 -12.98
#